data_952e5fd614a22eda6e37ca72a859ec22
#
_entry.id   952e5fd614a22eda6e37ca72a859ec22
#
_cell.length_a   1.000
_cell.length_b   1.000
_cell.length_c   1.000
_cell.angle_alpha   90.00
_cell.angle_beta   90.00
_cell.angle_gamma   90.00
#
_symmetry.space_group_name_H-M   'P 1'
#
loop_
_entity.id
_entity.type
_entity.pdbx_description
1 polymer ?
#
loop_
_entity_poly.entity_id
_entity_poly.type
_entity_poly.pdbx_seq_one_letter_code
_entity_poly.pdbx_strand_id
1 'polypeptide(L)'
;HWEKIYKEKSSQEVSWTQETPTTSIDFFSDFKIQKDDPIIDVGCGESKFVDYLIDNGYKDISVLDISENAISRAKQRMGSRSKFINWIICDINDFEPKKNYVVWHDRAAFHFLTSKVEIDRYVRKVKSNTENFIIGTFSTSGPTKCSGLDITRYDESSLKKLFEDQKIYFKRSENINHITPFETTQNFIFCSFSSKK
;
A
#
# COMPACT_ATOMS: atom_id res chain seq x y z
N HIS A 1 0.94 -13.73 -12.44
CA HIS A 1 -0.46 -13.42 -12.19
C HIS A 1 -0.76 -11.93 -12.43
N TRP A 2 -0.13 -11.00 -11.69
CA TRP A 2 -0.40 -9.55 -11.76
C TRP A 2 -0.10 -8.96 -13.12
N GLU A 3 1.00 -9.37 -13.76
CA GLU A 3 1.32 -8.97 -15.14
C GLU A 3 0.17 -9.25 -16.12
N LYS A 4 -0.45 -10.45 -16.00
CA LYS A 4 -1.61 -10.81 -16.83
C LYS A 4 -2.81 -9.92 -16.50
N ILE A 5 -3.12 -9.70 -15.22
CA ILE A 5 -4.24 -8.85 -14.80
C ILE A 5 -4.10 -7.44 -15.38
N TYR A 6 -2.95 -6.80 -15.17
CA TYR A 6 -2.73 -5.45 -15.69
C TYR A 6 -2.54 -5.36 -17.20
N LYS A 7 -2.27 -6.48 -17.87
CA LYS A 7 -2.28 -6.54 -19.34
C LYS A 7 -3.70 -6.61 -19.91
N GLU A 8 -4.58 -7.39 -19.28
CA GLU A 8 -5.88 -7.76 -19.84
C GLU A 8 -7.04 -6.89 -19.32
N LYS A 9 -6.94 -6.28 -18.13
CA LYS A 9 -8.02 -5.52 -17.49
C LYS A 9 -7.69 -4.04 -17.39
N SER A 10 -8.68 -3.21 -17.64
CA SER A 10 -8.63 -1.77 -17.34
C SER A 10 -8.80 -1.52 -15.83
N SER A 11 -8.55 -0.28 -15.40
CA SER A 11 -8.76 0.14 -14.01
C SER A 11 -10.22 0.02 -13.54
N GLN A 12 -11.19 0.09 -14.46
CA GLN A 12 -12.61 -0.07 -14.14
C GLN A 12 -13.04 -1.54 -14.00
N GLU A 13 -12.18 -2.47 -14.42
CA GLU A 13 -12.44 -3.91 -14.37
C GLU A 13 -11.74 -4.60 -13.20
N VAL A 14 -11.18 -3.82 -12.28
CA VAL A 14 -10.52 -4.35 -11.08
C VAL A 14 -11.14 -3.76 -9.81
N SER A 15 -11.35 -4.61 -8.81
CA SER A 15 -12.16 -4.26 -7.64
C SER A 15 -11.53 -3.22 -6.69
N TRP A 16 -10.22 -3.00 -6.77
CA TRP A 16 -9.49 -2.11 -5.85
C TRP A 16 -9.34 -0.68 -6.34
N THR A 17 -9.84 -0.36 -7.53
CA THR A 17 -9.74 0.99 -8.10
C THR A 17 -10.50 2.03 -7.26
N GLN A 18 -9.88 3.17 -7.07
CA GLN A 18 -10.47 4.36 -6.45
C GLN A 18 -10.11 5.60 -7.27
N GLU A 19 -11.10 6.47 -7.52
CA GLU A 19 -10.85 7.77 -8.14
C GLU A 19 -10.01 8.67 -7.24
N THR A 20 -10.31 8.67 -5.94
CA THR A 20 -9.51 9.35 -4.92
C THR A 20 -9.30 8.38 -3.77
N PRO A 21 -8.06 8.08 -3.38
CA PRO A 21 -7.78 7.19 -2.25
C PRO A 21 -7.94 7.95 -0.91
N THR A 22 -9.15 8.42 -0.62
CA THR A 22 -9.46 9.33 0.50
C THR A 22 -8.97 8.80 1.84
N THR A 23 -9.19 7.51 2.12
CA THR A 23 -8.73 6.91 3.38
C THR A 23 -7.21 6.90 3.49
N SER A 24 -6.49 6.55 2.42
CA SER A 24 -5.01 6.60 2.41
C SER A 24 -4.50 8.02 2.66
N ILE A 25 -5.13 9.02 2.04
CA ILE A 25 -4.80 10.44 2.20
C ILE A 25 -5.09 10.90 3.64
N ASP A 26 -6.22 10.50 4.21
CA ASP A 26 -6.60 10.83 5.57
C ASP A 26 -5.60 10.27 6.59
N PHE A 27 -5.26 8.99 6.48
CA PHE A 27 -4.24 8.36 7.33
C PHE A 27 -2.85 8.97 7.14
N PHE A 28 -2.49 9.36 5.94
CA PHE A 28 -1.23 10.04 5.65
C PHE A 28 -1.16 11.43 6.30
N SER A 29 -2.28 12.14 6.34
CA SER A 29 -2.36 13.48 6.91
C SER A 29 -2.16 13.54 8.44
N ASP A 30 -2.31 12.41 9.14
CA ASP A 30 -2.03 12.31 10.57
C ASP A 30 -0.54 12.53 10.89
N PHE A 31 0.33 12.34 9.91
CA PHE A 31 1.77 12.48 10.09
C PHE A 31 2.26 13.84 9.61
N LYS A 32 3.20 14.42 10.37
CA LYS A 32 3.84 15.71 10.02
C LYS A 32 4.98 15.46 9.04
N ILE A 33 4.64 15.21 7.76
CA ILE A 33 5.60 14.86 6.71
C ILE A 33 6.08 16.12 5.99
N GLN A 34 7.41 16.27 5.87
CA GLN A 34 8.01 17.34 5.10
C GLN A 34 8.01 17.00 3.60
N LYS A 35 8.09 18.01 2.73
CA LYS A 35 8.01 17.79 1.28
C LYS A 35 9.20 17.02 0.69
N ASP A 36 10.31 17.01 1.37
CA ASP A 36 11.54 16.30 0.98
C ASP A 36 11.70 14.95 1.71
N ASP A 37 10.76 14.58 2.58
CA ASP A 37 10.81 13.31 3.30
C ASP A 37 10.57 12.13 2.35
N PRO A 38 11.37 11.03 2.49
CA PRO A 38 11.21 9.86 1.64
C PRO A 38 9.93 9.09 1.96
N ILE A 39 9.13 8.84 0.92
CA ILE A 39 7.86 8.11 0.98
C ILE A 39 7.94 6.91 0.03
N ILE A 40 7.39 5.77 0.43
CA ILE A 40 7.20 4.62 -0.45
C ILE A 40 5.74 4.17 -0.47
N ASP A 41 5.21 3.94 -1.67
CA ASP A 41 3.90 3.31 -1.94
C ASP A 41 4.13 1.89 -2.48
N VAL A 42 3.74 0.89 -1.71
CA VAL A 42 4.00 -0.54 -1.99
C VAL A 42 2.75 -1.21 -2.55
N GLY A 43 2.92 -1.95 -3.65
CA GLY A 43 1.80 -2.55 -4.38
C GLY A 43 0.90 -1.47 -4.98
N CYS A 44 1.51 -0.43 -5.53
CA CYS A 44 0.77 0.75 -5.97
C CYS A 44 -0.23 0.47 -7.08
N GLY A 45 0.04 -0.54 -7.95
CA GLY A 45 -0.77 -0.75 -9.14
C GLY A 45 -0.92 0.52 -9.95
N GLU A 46 -2.16 0.91 -10.20
CA GLU A 46 -2.53 2.19 -10.81
C GLU A 46 -3.08 3.20 -9.77
N SER A 47 -2.68 3.07 -8.49
CA SER A 47 -3.14 3.95 -7.40
C SER A 47 -2.92 5.43 -7.71
N LYS A 48 -3.90 6.26 -7.36
CA LYS A 48 -3.81 7.72 -7.45
C LYS A 48 -3.25 8.36 -6.16
N PHE A 49 -2.77 7.57 -5.21
CA PHE A 49 -2.10 8.10 -4.03
C PHE A 49 -0.81 8.81 -4.39
N VAL A 50 -0.05 8.26 -5.35
CA VAL A 50 1.16 8.90 -5.86
C VAL A 50 0.86 10.22 -6.60
N ASP A 51 -0.27 10.32 -7.31
CA ASP A 51 -0.71 11.59 -7.93
C ASP A 51 -0.94 12.65 -6.84
N TYR A 52 -1.67 12.28 -5.77
CA TYR A 52 -1.87 13.17 -4.62
C TYR A 52 -0.55 13.65 -4.02
N LEU A 53 0.43 12.78 -3.83
CA LEU A 53 1.73 13.16 -3.27
C LEU A 53 2.44 14.20 -4.14
N ILE A 54 2.52 13.96 -5.46
CA ILE A 54 3.15 14.90 -6.40
C ILE A 54 2.39 16.23 -6.45
N ASP A 55 1.07 16.20 -6.56
CA ASP A 55 0.25 17.40 -6.67
C ASP A 55 0.30 18.26 -5.39
N ASN A 56 0.63 17.63 -4.25
CA ASN A 56 0.88 18.34 -2.98
C ASN A 56 2.36 18.67 -2.74
N GLY A 57 3.23 18.48 -3.73
CA GLY A 57 4.62 18.95 -3.71
C GLY A 57 5.60 18.07 -2.95
N TYR A 58 5.27 16.80 -2.65
CA TYR A 58 6.23 15.82 -2.13
C TYR A 58 7.23 15.44 -3.24
N LYS A 59 8.52 15.32 -2.90
CA LYS A 59 9.59 15.23 -3.90
C LYS A 59 10.34 13.90 -3.88
N ASP A 60 10.46 13.24 -2.74
CA ASP A 60 11.18 11.97 -2.62
C ASP A 60 10.19 10.80 -2.53
N ILE A 61 9.61 10.43 -3.67
CA ILE A 61 8.58 9.40 -3.78
C ILE A 61 9.17 8.17 -4.48
N SER A 62 9.07 7.03 -3.82
CA SER A 62 9.32 5.71 -4.39
C SER A 62 7.99 4.95 -4.55
N VAL A 63 7.87 4.20 -5.62
CA VAL A 63 6.71 3.37 -5.92
C VAL A 63 7.19 1.97 -6.24
N LEU A 64 6.63 0.97 -5.59
CA LEU A 64 6.98 -0.42 -5.80
C LEU A 64 5.76 -1.21 -6.25
N ASP A 65 5.91 -1.94 -7.34
CA ASP A 65 4.95 -2.96 -7.77
C ASP A 65 5.68 -4.12 -8.44
N ILE A 66 5.10 -5.30 -8.37
CA ILE A 66 5.63 -6.50 -9.03
C ILE A 66 5.34 -6.50 -10.55
N SER A 67 4.31 -5.74 -10.98
CA SER A 67 3.86 -5.69 -12.37
C SER A 67 4.48 -4.53 -13.13
N GLU A 68 5.24 -4.84 -14.18
CA GLU A 68 5.74 -3.85 -15.13
C GLU A 68 4.61 -3.16 -15.89
N ASN A 69 3.54 -3.90 -16.22
CA ASN A 69 2.36 -3.32 -16.87
C ASN A 69 1.66 -2.29 -15.97
N ALA A 70 1.52 -2.56 -14.66
CA ALA A 70 0.96 -1.61 -13.71
C ALA A 70 1.77 -0.32 -13.66
N ILE A 71 3.08 -0.44 -13.51
CA ILE A 71 4.03 0.69 -13.49
C ILE A 71 3.97 1.47 -14.81
N SER A 72 3.94 0.78 -15.96
CA SER A 72 3.88 1.42 -17.28
C SER A 72 2.60 2.25 -17.45
N ARG A 73 1.45 1.72 -17.01
CA ARG A 73 0.17 2.44 -17.04
C ARG A 73 0.16 3.64 -16.09
N ALA A 74 0.69 3.48 -14.88
CA ALA A 74 0.81 4.59 -13.94
C ALA A 74 1.70 5.71 -14.52
N LYS A 75 2.84 5.37 -15.11
CA LYS A 75 3.72 6.32 -15.80
C LYS A 75 3.01 7.03 -16.96
N GLN A 76 2.29 6.28 -17.80
CA GLN A 76 1.54 6.84 -18.92
C GLN A 76 0.47 7.84 -18.45
N ARG A 77 -0.31 7.46 -17.44
CA ARG A 77 -1.33 8.33 -16.82
C ARG A 77 -0.72 9.62 -16.27
N MET A 78 0.42 9.53 -15.60
CA MET A 78 1.08 10.68 -14.99
C MET A 78 1.82 11.58 -15.98
N GLY A 79 2.16 11.06 -17.17
CA GLY A 79 2.85 11.80 -18.20
C GLY A 79 4.20 12.35 -17.71
N SER A 80 4.47 13.64 -17.94
CA SER A 80 5.74 14.27 -17.56
C SER A 80 6.02 14.28 -16.05
N ARG A 81 4.99 14.14 -15.19
CA ARG A 81 5.14 14.06 -13.72
C ARG A 81 5.82 12.77 -13.28
N SER A 82 5.76 11.70 -14.09
CA SER A 82 6.34 10.39 -13.77
C SER A 82 7.86 10.42 -13.58
N LYS A 83 8.56 11.42 -14.14
CA LYS A 83 10.02 11.60 -14.00
C LYS A 83 10.47 11.97 -12.58
N PHE A 84 9.55 12.42 -11.73
CA PHE A 84 9.84 12.81 -10.34
C PHE A 84 9.69 11.63 -9.35
N ILE A 85 9.40 10.44 -9.84
CA ILE A 85 9.12 9.25 -9.03
C ILE A 85 10.19 8.20 -9.28
N ASN A 86 10.66 7.58 -8.20
CA ASN A 86 11.52 6.42 -8.27
C ASN A 86 10.66 5.16 -8.40
N TRP A 87 10.59 4.61 -9.62
CA TRP A 87 9.79 3.42 -9.94
C TRP A 87 10.60 2.15 -9.74
N ILE A 88 10.07 1.22 -8.94
CA ILE A 88 10.73 -0.04 -8.58
C ILE A 88 9.82 -1.19 -9.00
N ILE A 89 10.30 -2.02 -9.95
CA ILE A 89 9.61 -3.24 -10.37
C ILE A 89 10.26 -4.38 -9.61
N CYS A 90 9.59 -4.90 -8.59
CA CYS A 90 10.13 -5.94 -7.73
C CYS A 90 9.02 -6.62 -6.92
N ASP A 91 9.17 -7.91 -6.64
CA ASP A 91 8.38 -8.58 -5.60
C ASP A 91 8.76 -8.01 -4.23
N ILE A 92 7.78 -7.70 -3.39
CA ILE A 92 8.04 -7.18 -2.04
C ILE A 92 8.87 -8.16 -1.19
N ASN A 93 8.78 -9.46 -1.47
CA ASN A 93 9.61 -10.46 -0.82
C ASN A 93 11.10 -10.29 -1.11
N ASP A 94 11.44 -9.88 -2.33
CA ASP A 94 12.81 -9.71 -2.83
C ASP A 94 13.29 -8.26 -2.73
N PHE A 95 12.39 -7.32 -2.44
CA PHE A 95 12.73 -5.91 -2.32
C PHE A 95 13.64 -5.67 -1.12
N GLU A 96 14.80 -5.07 -1.37
CA GLU A 96 15.73 -4.61 -0.33
C GLU A 96 15.79 -3.07 -0.35
N PRO A 97 15.21 -2.40 0.67
CA PRO A 97 15.21 -0.94 0.77
C PRO A 97 16.66 -0.39 0.80
N LYS A 98 16.94 0.57 -0.07
CA LYS A 98 18.26 1.23 -0.12
C LYS A 98 18.37 2.47 0.77
N LYS A 99 17.25 2.87 1.37
CA LYS A 99 17.13 4.02 2.29
C LYS A 99 16.00 3.79 3.28
N ASN A 100 16.00 4.58 4.35
CA ASN A 100 14.87 4.64 5.26
C ASN A 100 13.78 5.55 4.66
N TYR A 101 12.54 5.18 4.90
CA TYR A 101 11.35 5.96 4.51
C TYR A 101 10.70 6.59 5.74
N VAL A 102 10.29 7.84 5.62
CA VAL A 102 9.51 8.48 6.67
C VAL A 102 8.09 7.95 6.68
N VAL A 103 7.55 7.62 5.50
CA VAL A 103 6.27 6.91 5.37
C VAL A 103 6.41 5.71 4.45
N TRP A 104 5.91 4.58 4.92
CA TRP A 104 5.66 3.38 4.13
C TRP A 104 4.14 3.19 4.07
N HIS A 105 3.59 3.28 2.87
CA HIS A 105 2.18 3.06 2.60
C HIS A 105 2.01 1.73 1.87
N ASP A 106 1.05 0.92 2.30
CA ASP A 106 0.64 -0.33 1.65
C ASP A 106 -0.90 -0.41 1.67
N ARG A 107 -1.48 -0.42 0.50
CA ARG A 107 -2.91 -0.64 0.35
C ARG A 107 -3.18 -1.80 -0.60
N ALA A 108 -3.82 -2.84 -0.08
CA ALA A 108 -4.23 -4.01 -0.84
C ALA A 108 -3.07 -4.84 -1.43
N ALA A 109 -1.88 -4.80 -0.81
CA ALA A 109 -0.74 -5.64 -1.19
C ALA A 109 -0.39 -6.65 -0.09
N PHE A 110 -0.28 -6.22 1.15
CA PHE A 110 0.13 -7.05 2.29
C PHE A 110 -0.71 -8.34 2.46
N HIS A 111 -2.01 -8.30 2.21
CA HIS A 111 -2.88 -9.45 2.40
C HIS A 111 -2.60 -10.64 1.46
N PHE A 112 -1.81 -10.43 0.40
CA PHE A 112 -1.36 -11.51 -0.48
C PHE A 112 -0.20 -12.32 0.10
N LEU A 113 0.44 -11.83 1.17
CA LEU A 113 1.40 -12.62 1.93
C LEU A 113 0.64 -13.59 2.83
N THR A 114 0.64 -14.86 2.46
CA THR A 114 -0.16 -15.89 3.17
C THR A 114 0.68 -16.82 4.02
N SER A 115 1.98 -16.88 3.79
CA SER A 115 2.88 -17.66 4.62
C SER A 115 3.46 -16.83 5.77
N LYS A 116 3.61 -17.47 6.94
CA LYS A 116 4.25 -16.82 8.10
C LYS A 116 5.65 -16.28 7.78
N VAL A 117 6.41 -16.97 6.94
CA VAL A 117 7.78 -16.56 6.58
C VAL A 117 7.77 -15.25 5.79
N GLU A 118 6.85 -15.10 4.82
CA GLU A 118 6.70 -13.87 4.04
C GLU A 118 6.23 -12.71 4.92
N ILE A 119 5.21 -12.95 5.75
CA ILE A 119 4.69 -11.95 6.69
C ILE A 119 5.80 -11.47 7.64
N ASP A 120 6.54 -12.39 8.27
CA ASP A 120 7.63 -12.03 9.19
C ASP A 120 8.75 -11.26 8.47
N ARG A 121 9.04 -11.59 7.20
CA ARG A 121 10.02 -10.88 6.37
C ARG A 121 9.55 -9.45 6.07
N TYR A 122 8.30 -9.29 5.65
CA TYR A 122 7.70 -7.99 5.41
C TYR A 122 7.74 -7.10 6.66
N VAL A 123 7.30 -7.62 7.79
CA VAL A 123 7.28 -6.88 9.06
C VAL A 123 8.69 -6.42 9.48
N ARG A 124 9.72 -7.27 9.28
CA ARG A 124 11.12 -6.88 9.51
C ARG A 124 11.57 -5.76 8.56
N LYS A 125 11.17 -5.80 7.27
CA LYS A 125 11.49 -4.73 6.31
C LYS A 125 10.88 -3.40 6.74
N VAL A 126 9.59 -3.39 7.10
CA VAL A 126 8.91 -2.20 7.62
C VAL A 126 9.64 -1.68 8.86
N LYS A 127 9.88 -2.54 9.86
CA LYS A 127 10.58 -2.16 11.10
C LYS A 127 11.93 -1.50 10.87
N SER A 128 12.71 -2.07 9.96
CA SER A 128 14.11 -1.63 9.77
C SER A 128 14.23 -0.40 8.90
N ASN A 129 13.19 -0.03 8.13
CA ASN A 129 13.32 0.95 7.07
C ASN A 129 12.21 2.02 7.07
N THR A 130 11.39 2.11 8.15
CA THR A 130 10.36 3.15 8.17
C THR A 130 10.16 3.80 9.54
N GLU A 131 9.72 5.06 9.52
CA GLU A 131 9.29 5.76 10.73
C GLU A 131 7.78 5.61 10.95
N ASN A 132 6.98 5.80 9.91
CA ASN A 132 5.52 5.74 9.97
C ASN A 132 5.00 4.76 8.92
N PHE A 133 4.07 3.91 9.31
CA PHE A 133 3.52 2.86 8.47
C PHE A 133 2.00 2.98 8.38
N ILE A 134 1.48 2.95 7.17
CA ILE A 134 0.05 2.92 6.87
C ILE A 134 -0.24 1.62 6.13
N ILE A 135 -1.19 0.85 6.62
CA ILE A 135 -1.62 -0.38 5.98
C ILE A 135 -3.13 -0.40 5.80
N GLY A 136 -3.58 -0.66 4.58
CA GLY A 136 -4.97 -0.93 4.22
C GLY A 136 -5.12 -2.34 3.68
N THR A 137 -5.79 -3.23 4.41
CA THR A 137 -5.90 -4.64 4.05
C THR A 137 -7.34 -5.15 4.25
N PHE A 138 -7.68 -6.31 3.71
CA PHE A 138 -9.01 -6.88 3.97
C PHE A 138 -9.21 -7.19 5.45
N SER A 139 -10.35 -6.74 5.98
CA SER A 139 -10.77 -7.06 7.34
C SER A 139 -11.25 -8.52 7.43
N THR A 140 -11.45 -8.99 8.66
CA THR A 140 -12.05 -10.32 8.92
C THR A 140 -13.47 -10.47 8.36
N SER A 141 -14.16 -9.33 8.10
CA SER A 141 -15.47 -9.28 7.43
C SER A 141 -15.36 -9.11 5.90
N GLY A 142 -14.14 -8.94 5.37
CA GLY A 142 -13.89 -8.81 3.94
C GLY A 142 -13.88 -10.16 3.21
N PRO A 143 -13.64 -10.14 1.89
CA PRO A 143 -13.58 -11.36 1.08
C PRO A 143 -12.41 -12.26 1.50
N THR A 144 -12.51 -13.56 1.21
CA THR A 144 -11.45 -14.54 1.47
C THR A 144 -10.49 -14.73 0.29
N LYS A 145 -10.83 -14.16 -0.87
CA LYS A 145 -10.01 -14.17 -2.08
C LYS A 145 -10.02 -12.80 -2.75
N CYS A 146 -8.92 -12.48 -3.41
CA CYS A 146 -8.80 -11.29 -4.26
C CYS A 146 -8.18 -11.70 -5.61
N SER A 147 -8.80 -11.32 -6.72
CA SER A 147 -8.37 -11.72 -8.07
C SER A 147 -8.11 -13.22 -8.23
N GLY A 148 -8.90 -14.06 -7.54
CA GLY A 148 -8.75 -15.51 -7.56
C GLY A 148 -7.64 -16.07 -6.65
N LEU A 149 -6.83 -15.23 -6.04
CA LEU A 149 -5.79 -15.61 -5.08
C LEU A 149 -6.36 -15.68 -3.66
N ASP A 150 -5.86 -16.63 -2.87
CA ASP A 150 -6.12 -16.66 -1.44
C ASP A 150 -5.41 -15.48 -0.76
N ILE A 151 -6.01 -14.96 0.30
CA ILE A 151 -5.48 -13.82 1.04
C ILE A 151 -5.56 -14.06 2.55
N THR A 152 -4.74 -13.34 3.30
CA THR A 152 -4.84 -13.27 4.77
C THR A 152 -5.69 -12.06 5.15
N ARG A 153 -6.67 -12.27 6.03
CA ARG A 153 -7.53 -11.20 6.56
C ARG A 153 -7.08 -10.81 7.96
N TYR A 154 -7.28 -9.55 8.29
CA TYR A 154 -6.81 -8.99 9.55
C TYR A 154 -7.91 -8.21 10.27
N ASP A 155 -7.75 -8.09 11.57
CA ASP A 155 -8.43 -7.11 12.42
C ASP A 155 -7.40 -6.22 13.13
N GLU A 156 -7.87 -5.22 13.87
CA GLU A 156 -6.99 -4.34 14.64
C GLU A 156 -6.07 -5.12 15.58
N SER A 157 -6.63 -6.10 16.29
CA SER A 157 -5.90 -6.88 17.29
C SER A 157 -4.74 -7.67 16.67
N SER A 158 -4.99 -8.33 15.55
CA SER A 158 -3.97 -9.13 14.82
C SER A 158 -2.88 -8.26 14.21
N LEU A 159 -3.24 -7.10 13.62
CA LEU A 159 -2.25 -6.15 13.11
C LEU A 159 -1.43 -5.52 14.24
N LYS A 160 -2.07 -5.09 15.34
CA LYS A 160 -1.36 -4.58 16.52
C LYS A 160 -0.36 -5.59 17.03
N LYS A 161 -0.76 -6.82 17.29
CA LYS A 161 0.13 -7.89 17.75
C LYS A 161 1.32 -8.07 16.81
N LEU A 162 1.06 -8.11 15.48
CA LEU A 162 2.08 -8.36 14.48
C LEU A 162 3.17 -7.27 14.45
N PHE A 163 2.79 -5.99 14.59
CA PHE A 163 3.71 -4.87 14.48
C PHE A 163 4.27 -4.40 15.83
N GLU A 164 3.48 -4.41 16.91
CA GLU A 164 3.93 -3.98 18.24
C GLU A 164 4.98 -4.93 18.85
N ASP A 165 4.90 -6.23 18.56
CA ASP A 165 5.96 -7.21 18.91
C ASP A 165 7.33 -6.81 18.30
N GLN A 166 7.31 -6.02 17.23
CA GLN A 166 8.49 -5.47 16.57
C GLN A 166 8.80 -4.01 16.96
N LYS A 167 8.12 -3.46 17.99
CA LYS A 167 8.27 -2.05 18.44
C LYS A 167 7.87 -1.03 17.38
N ILE A 168 6.86 -1.34 16.60
CA ILE A 168 6.16 -0.42 15.71
C ILE A 168 4.80 -0.16 16.38
N TYR A 169 4.62 1.04 16.93
CA TYR A 169 3.52 1.34 17.84
C TYR A 169 2.28 1.80 17.09
N PHE A 170 1.16 1.20 17.45
CA PHE A 170 -0.15 1.54 16.91
C PHE A 170 -0.54 3.01 17.18
N LYS A 171 -1.17 3.64 16.20
CA LYS A 171 -1.70 5.01 16.29
C LYS A 171 -3.23 5.04 16.18
N ARG A 172 -3.78 4.55 15.08
CA ARG A 172 -5.24 4.41 14.89
C ARG A 172 -5.60 3.30 13.92
N SER A 173 -6.89 2.94 13.91
CA SER A 173 -7.48 2.08 12.90
C SER A 173 -8.87 2.55 12.51
N GLU A 174 -9.32 2.12 11.33
CA GLU A 174 -10.66 2.33 10.84
C GLU A 174 -11.09 1.17 9.93
N ASN A 175 -12.34 0.70 10.10
CA ASN A 175 -12.95 -0.25 9.16
C ASN A 175 -13.68 0.52 8.06
N ILE A 176 -13.34 0.23 6.81
CA ILE A 176 -13.83 0.96 5.64
C ILE A 176 -14.59 0.00 4.73
N ASN A 177 -15.75 0.43 4.28
CA ASN A 177 -16.47 -0.21 3.18
C ASN A 177 -16.02 0.42 1.85
N HIS A 178 -15.19 -0.29 1.13
CA HIS A 178 -14.82 0.05 -0.23
C HIS A 178 -15.90 -0.40 -1.21
N ILE A 179 -16.47 0.52 -1.96
CA ILE A 179 -17.39 0.22 -3.06
C ILE A 179 -16.55 0.01 -4.32
N THR A 180 -16.61 -1.18 -4.87
CA THR A 180 -15.88 -1.53 -6.10
C THR A 180 -16.54 -0.89 -7.33
N PRO A 181 -15.86 -0.81 -8.49
CA PRO A 181 -16.48 -0.38 -9.75
C PRO A 181 -17.69 -1.24 -10.17
N PHE A 182 -17.87 -2.42 -9.58
CA PHE A 182 -19.02 -3.32 -9.82
C PHE A 182 -20.14 -3.16 -8.79
N GLU A 183 -20.13 -2.07 -8.01
CA GLU A 183 -21.12 -1.79 -6.96
C GLU A 183 -21.15 -2.84 -5.83
N THR A 184 -20.12 -3.66 -5.70
CA THR A 184 -19.97 -4.60 -4.58
C THR A 184 -19.17 -3.99 -3.45
N THR A 185 -19.48 -4.40 -2.22
CA THR A 185 -18.78 -3.89 -1.03
C THR A 185 -17.66 -4.83 -0.62
N GLN A 186 -16.48 -4.27 -0.40
CA GLN A 186 -15.33 -4.96 0.20
C GLN A 186 -14.94 -4.26 1.49
N ASN A 187 -14.93 -5.01 2.60
CA ASN A 187 -14.57 -4.43 3.89
C ASN A 187 -13.05 -4.51 4.11
N PHE A 188 -12.46 -3.34 4.32
CA PHE A 188 -11.05 -3.15 4.64
C PHE A 188 -10.88 -2.72 6.10
N ILE A 189 -9.74 -3.04 6.66
CA ILE A 189 -9.22 -2.38 7.85
C ILE A 189 -7.99 -1.55 7.44
N PHE A 190 -7.99 -0.30 7.83
CA PHE A 190 -6.82 0.56 7.78
C PHE A 190 -6.24 0.70 9.18
N CYS A 191 -4.92 0.62 9.27
CA CYS A 191 -4.18 0.91 10.50
C CYS A 191 -3.00 1.82 10.19
N SER A 192 -2.66 2.68 11.14
CA SER A 192 -1.39 3.39 11.12
C SER A 192 -0.56 3.08 12.36
N PHE A 193 0.74 3.12 12.17
CA PHE A 193 1.76 2.80 13.17
C PHE A 193 2.92 3.78 13.06
N SER A 194 3.72 3.88 14.14
CA SER A 194 4.97 4.64 14.13
C SER A 194 6.05 3.90 14.89
N SER A 195 7.31 4.05 14.47
CA SER A 195 8.49 3.59 15.22
C SER A 195 8.72 4.42 16.49
N LYS A 196 8.08 5.59 16.60
CA LYS A 196 8.12 6.49 17.76
C LYS A 196 6.83 6.31 18.58
N LYS A 197 6.99 6.22 19.91
CA LYS A 197 5.86 6.18 20.85
C LYS A 197 5.07 7.49 20.86
#